data_0317e907bb0da6399ffaf13b5558b75c
#
_entry.id   0317e907bb0da6399ffaf13b5558b75c
#
_cell.length_a   1.000
_cell.length_b   1.000
_cell.length_c   1.000
_cell.angle_alpha   90.00
_cell.angle_beta   90.00
_cell.angle_gamma   90.00
#
_symmetry.space_group_name_H-M   'P 1'
#
loop_
_entity.id
_entity.type
_entity.pdbx_description
1 polymer ?
#
loop_
_entity_poly.entity_id
_entity_poly.type
_entity_poly.pdbx_seq_one_letter_code
_entity_poly.pdbx_strand_id
1 'polypeptide(L)'
;ELSLKAEFNRLINVQKATLDNLREAVVVFSADGRLRLHNDAFAELWELRKDNLADSPDFDAVVGLCAKLYHDRNVWTTIKSRVTNPSPEYRQQDQGVMRTSNDRTITWITQPLPNGATLIAFMDVTAARKVETALKDKNEALQAADKLKNEFVQNVSYQLRSPLTTILGYAELLESERP
;
A
#
# COMPACT_ATOMS: atom_id res chain seq x y z
N GLU A 1 -38.54 26.09 -3.99
CA GLU A 1 -37.88 25.52 -2.77
C GLU A 1 -37.82 23.97 -2.82
N LEU A 2 -38.91 23.31 -3.20
CA LEU A 2 -38.96 21.85 -3.37
C LEU A 2 -38.08 21.35 -4.52
N SER A 3 -37.91 22.11 -5.59
CA SER A 3 -37.09 21.78 -6.75
C SER A 3 -35.59 21.81 -6.41
N LEU A 4 -35.10 22.80 -5.67
CA LEU A 4 -33.71 22.94 -5.23
C LEU A 4 -33.32 21.81 -4.28
N LYS A 5 -34.21 21.43 -3.37
CA LYS A 5 -33.97 20.34 -2.41
C LYS A 5 -33.91 18.97 -3.09
N ALA A 6 -34.76 18.77 -4.12
CA ALA A 6 -34.73 17.56 -4.94
C ALA A 6 -33.46 17.47 -5.79
N GLU A 7 -33.02 18.59 -6.36
CA GLU A 7 -31.79 18.66 -7.16
C GLU A 7 -30.53 18.47 -6.30
N PHE A 8 -30.51 19.06 -5.11
CA PHE A 8 -29.44 18.85 -4.12
C PHE A 8 -29.35 17.38 -3.66
N ASN A 9 -30.50 16.76 -3.35
CA ASN A 9 -30.56 15.35 -2.98
C ASN A 9 -30.13 14.42 -4.14
N ARG A 10 -30.45 14.80 -5.38
CA ARG A 10 -30.02 14.06 -6.58
C ARG A 10 -28.51 14.14 -6.76
N LEU A 11 -27.92 15.34 -6.55
CA LEU A 11 -26.45 15.50 -6.60
C LEU A 11 -25.74 14.66 -5.54
N ILE A 12 -26.24 14.68 -4.30
CA ILE A 12 -25.70 13.85 -3.21
C ILE A 12 -25.79 12.36 -3.55
N ASN A 13 -26.92 11.90 -4.08
CA ASN A 13 -27.09 10.50 -4.45
C ASN A 13 -26.18 10.08 -5.61
N VAL A 14 -25.96 10.95 -6.59
CA VAL A 14 -25.01 10.70 -7.70
C VAL A 14 -23.57 10.66 -7.18
N GLN A 15 -23.19 11.57 -6.29
CA GLN A 15 -21.86 11.55 -5.67
C GLN A 15 -21.66 10.30 -4.82
N LYS A 16 -22.65 9.88 -4.05
CA LYS A 16 -22.62 8.67 -3.25
C LYS A 16 -22.48 7.42 -4.14
N ALA A 17 -23.30 7.31 -5.19
CA ALA A 17 -23.21 6.20 -6.13
C ALA A 17 -21.86 6.13 -6.85
N THR A 18 -21.24 7.27 -7.14
CA THR A 18 -19.90 7.33 -7.71
C THR A 18 -18.85 6.84 -6.70
N LEU A 19 -18.97 7.22 -5.43
CA LEU A 19 -18.06 6.77 -4.37
C LEU A 19 -18.25 5.30 -4.01
N ASP A 20 -19.48 4.79 -4.06
CA ASP A 20 -19.78 3.37 -3.80
C ASP A 20 -19.22 2.43 -4.89
N ASN A 21 -18.96 2.95 -6.09
CA ASN A 21 -18.28 2.22 -7.16
C ASN A 21 -16.74 2.22 -7.03
N LEU A 22 -16.17 3.00 -6.11
CA LEU A 22 -14.74 2.94 -5.84
C LEU A 22 -14.40 1.72 -4.98
N ARG A 23 -13.29 1.07 -5.30
CA ARG A 23 -12.74 -0.02 -4.48
C ARG A 23 -12.04 0.50 -3.22
N GLU A 24 -11.75 1.78 -3.18
CA GLU A 24 -11.13 2.45 -2.04
C GLU A 24 -12.18 2.79 -1.00
N ALA A 25 -11.89 2.49 0.25
CA ALA A 25 -12.73 2.88 1.38
C ALA A 25 -12.53 4.37 1.66
N VAL A 26 -13.61 5.15 1.55
CA VAL A 26 -13.56 6.61 1.68
C VAL A 26 -14.52 7.06 2.77
N VAL A 27 -14.04 7.97 3.63
CA VAL A 27 -14.82 8.69 4.62
C VAL A 27 -14.51 10.18 4.58
N VAL A 28 -15.49 10.99 4.91
CA VAL A 28 -15.32 12.44 5.05
C VAL A 28 -15.83 12.86 6.42
N PHE A 29 -14.98 13.56 7.16
CA PHE A 29 -15.33 14.19 8.43
C PHE A 29 -15.35 15.70 8.28
N SER A 30 -16.33 16.35 8.90
CA SER A 30 -16.33 17.81 9.03
C SER A 30 -15.31 18.27 10.07
N ALA A 31 -15.03 19.57 10.10
CA ALA A 31 -14.06 20.17 11.01
C ALA A 31 -14.37 19.92 12.50
N ASP A 32 -15.63 19.70 12.84
CA ASP A 32 -16.09 19.33 14.19
C ASP A 32 -15.88 17.83 14.52
N GLY A 33 -15.28 17.06 13.60
CA GLY A 33 -15.01 15.63 13.78
C GLY A 33 -16.22 14.73 13.51
N ARG A 34 -17.30 15.24 12.92
CA ARG A 34 -18.47 14.43 12.61
C ARG A 34 -18.38 13.77 11.25
N LEU A 35 -18.76 12.51 11.18
CA LEU A 35 -18.84 11.76 9.92
C LEU A 35 -19.94 12.39 9.02
N ARG A 36 -19.55 12.76 7.81
CA ARG A 36 -20.47 13.35 6.82
C ARG A 36 -20.76 12.42 5.67
N LEU A 37 -19.79 11.63 5.28
CA LEU A 37 -19.91 10.73 4.16
C LEU A 37 -19.04 9.51 4.37
N HIS A 38 -19.52 8.37 3.95
CA HIS A 38 -18.76 7.14 3.81
C HIS A 38 -19.29 6.36 2.61
N ASN A 39 -18.44 5.54 2.00
CA ASN A 39 -18.88 4.61 0.96
C ASN A 39 -19.02 3.18 1.51
N ASP A 40 -19.57 2.29 0.70
CA ASP A 40 -19.78 0.89 1.07
C ASP A 40 -18.45 0.16 1.32
N ALA A 41 -17.41 0.48 0.55
CA ALA A 41 -16.08 -0.09 0.70
C ALA A 41 -15.49 0.19 2.09
N PHE A 42 -15.78 1.33 2.73
CA PHE A 42 -15.36 1.62 4.10
C PHE A 42 -16.00 0.66 5.11
N ALA A 43 -17.31 0.46 5.02
CA ALA A 43 -18.01 -0.47 5.91
C ALA A 43 -17.52 -1.91 5.74
N GLU A 44 -17.27 -2.33 4.50
CA GLU A 44 -16.74 -3.66 4.20
C GLU A 44 -15.30 -3.86 4.71
N LEU A 45 -14.42 -2.88 4.47
CA LEU A 45 -13.01 -2.95 4.88
C LEU A 45 -12.86 -3.10 6.40
N TRP A 46 -13.68 -2.36 7.16
CA TRP A 46 -13.64 -2.34 8.62
C TRP A 46 -14.65 -3.31 9.28
N GLU A 47 -15.36 -4.12 8.48
CA GLU A 47 -16.36 -5.09 8.93
C GLU A 47 -17.46 -4.44 9.80
N LEU A 48 -17.92 -3.25 9.36
CA LEU A 48 -18.90 -2.45 10.08
C LEU A 48 -20.31 -2.66 9.54
N ARG A 49 -21.28 -2.57 10.43
CA ARG A 49 -22.68 -2.48 10.02
C ARG A 49 -23.00 -1.05 9.62
N LYS A 50 -23.71 -0.88 8.52
CA LYS A 50 -24.11 0.46 8.04
C LYS A 50 -24.91 1.26 9.08
N ASP A 51 -25.71 0.57 9.90
CA ASP A 51 -26.49 1.21 10.97
C ASP A 51 -25.59 1.92 12.00
N ASN A 52 -24.38 1.42 12.23
CA ASN A 52 -23.44 2.00 13.19
C ASN A 52 -22.80 3.31 12.68
N LEU A 53 -22.91 3.58 11.39
CA LEU A 53 -22.41 4.79 10.74
C LEU A 53 -23.54 5.81 10.44
N ALA A 54 -24.77 5.47 10.82
CA ALA A 54 -25.90 6.41 10.76
C ALA A 54 -25.74 7.53 11.81
N ASP A 55 -26.56 8.57 11.68
CA ASP A 55 -26.64 9.69 12.65
C ASP A 55 -25.32 10.48 12.83
N SER A 56 -24.44 10.48 11.83
CA SER A 56 -23.20 11.29 11.82
C SER A 56 -22.39 11.12 13.11
N PRO A 57 -21.90 9.89 13.43
CA PRO A 57 -21.10 9.66 14.60
C PRO A 57 -19.84 10.53 14.58
N ASP A 58 -19.30 10.83 15.76
CA ASP A 58 -18.02 11.52 15.85
C ASP A 58 -16.84 10.60 15.52
N PHE A 59 -15.67 11.18 15.33
CA PHE A 59 -14.46 10.48 14.96
C PHE A 59 -14.09 9.37 15.96
N ASP A 60 -14.21 9.66 17.25
CA ASP A 60 -13.84 8.68 18.30
C ASP A 60 -14.81 7.49 18.33
N ALA A 61 -16.09 7.73 18.05
CA ALA A 61 -17.08 6.66 17.91
C ALA A 61 -16.76 5.76 16.70
N VAL A 62 -16.41 6.34 15.56
CA VAL A 62 -16.00 5.58 14.37
C VAL A 62 -14.72 4.79 14.64
N VAL A 63 -13.72 5.40 15.28
CA VAL A 63 -12.48 4.71 15.67
C VAL A 63 -12.76 3.56 16.62
N GLY A 64 -13.67 3.75 17.59
CA GLY A 64 -14.11 2.69 18.49
C GLY A 64 -14.67 1.46 17.75
N LEU A 65 -15.40 1.66 16.67
CA LEU A 65 -15.86 0.59 15.80
C LEU A 65 -14.73 -0.11 15.04
N CYS A 66 -13.75 0.66 14.58
CA CYS A 66 -12.57 0.13 13.87
C CYS A 66 -11.56 -0.56 14.81
N ALA A 67 -11.62 -0.31 16.12
CA ALA A 67 -10.68 -0.81 17.11
C ALA A 67 -10.62 -2.35 17.18
N LYS A 68 -11.67 -3.03 16.74
CA LYS A 68 -11.69 -4.50 16.61
C LYS A 68 -10.59 -5.01 15.69
N LEU A 69 -10.28 -4.29 14.62
CA LEU A 69 -9.29 -4.67 13.62
C LEU A 69 -7.96 -3.95 13.80
N TYR A 70 -7.95 -2.76 14.41
CA TYR A 70 -6.74 -1.96 14.57
C TYR A 70 -6.75 -1.15 15.87
N HIS A 71 -5.85 -1.48 16.78
CA HIS A 71 -5.84 -0.94 18.15
C HIS A 71 -4.84 0.18 18.40
N ASP A 72 -3.94 0.48 17.45
CA ASP A 72 -2.90 1.49 17.66
C ASP A 72 -3.51 2.90 17.73
N ARG A 73 -3.50 3.45 18.94
CA ARG A 73 -4.03 4.78 19.22
C ARG A 73 -3.21 5.91 18.60
N ASN A 74 -1.92 5.70 18.37
CA ASN A 74 -1.05 6.75 17.87
C ASN A 74 -1.43 7.15 16.45
N VAL A 75 -1.68 6.16 15.59
CA VAL A 75 -2.13 6.42 14.20
C VAL A 75 -3.48 7.13 14.20
N TRP A 76 -4.43 6.66 15.00
CA TRP A 76 -5.74 7.30 15.09
C TRP A 76 -5.67 8.73 15.63
N THR A 77 -4.78 8.99 16.60
CA THR A 77 -4.55 10.35 17.11
C THR A 77 -3.96 11.26 16.03
N THR A 78 -3.03 10.74 15.24
CA THR A 78 -2.46 11.48 14.10
C THR A 78 -3.56 11.83 13.09
N ILE A 79 -4.37 10.88 12.69
CA ILE A 79 -5.48 11.11 11.75
C ILE A 79 -6.49 12.10 12.34
N LYS A 80 -6.85 11.96 13.62
CA LYS A 80 -7.77 12.88 14.31
C LYS A 80 -7.26 14.31 14.28
N SER A 81 -5.98 14.52 14.50
CA SER A 81 -5.38 15.86 14.46
C SER A 81 -5.51 16.51 13.07
N ARG A 82 -5.44 15.71 12.00
CA ARG A 82 -5.66 16.20 10.64
C ARG A 82 -7.12 16.58 10.38
N VAL A 83 -8.05 15.93 11.05
CA VAL A 83 -9.50 16.20 10.93
C VAL A 83 -9.93 17.43 11.73
N THR A 84 -9.51 17.52 12.99
CA THR A 84 -10.08 18.46 13.97
C THR A 84 -9.26 19.70 14.23
N ASN A 85 -7.94 19.67 13.94
CA ASN A 85 -7.09 20.82 14.19
C ASN A 85 -7.15 21.82 13.02
N PRO A 86 -7.57 23.09 13.26
CA PRO A 86 -7.71 24.08 12.20
C PRO A 86 -6.37 24.72 11.76
N SER A 87 -5.30 24.49 12.50
CA SER A 87 -3.99 25.09 12.20
C SER A 87 -3.44 24.62 10.85
N PRO A 88 -2.86 25.51 10.04
CA PRO A 88 -2.37 25.18 8.69
C PRO A 88 -1.39 24.00 8.66
N GLU A 89 -0.61 23.81 9.71
CA GLU A 89 0.34 22.69 9.85
C GLU A 89 -0.34 21.32 9.82
N TYR A 90 -1.57 21.24 10.35
CA TYR A 90 -2.36 20.02 10.38
C TYR A 90 -3.29 19.88 9.16
N ARG A 91 -3.55 20.99 8.47
CA ARG A 91 -4.36 21.02 7.25
C ARG A 91 -3.55 20.69 5.99
N GLN A 92 -2.80 19.62 6.06
CA GLN A 92 -1.97 19.09 4.98
C GLN A 92 -2.29 17.63 4.73
N GLN A 93 -1.98 17.18 3.53
CA GLN A 93 -2.06 15.76 3.20
C GLN A 93 -1.08 14.97 4.07
N ASP A 94 -1.55 13.87 4.59
CA ASP A 94 -0.74 12.92 5.36
C ASP A 94 -1.08 11.49 4.95
N GLN A 95 -0.18 10.58 5.14
CA GLN A 95 -0.36 9.19 4.75
C GLN A 95 0.42 8.25 5.66
N GLY A 96 -0.01 7.02 5.71
CA GLY A 96 0.68 6.01 6.48
C GLY A 96 0.18 4.61 6.14
N VAL A 97 0.72 3.66 6.88
CA VAL A 97 0.40 2.24 6.74
C VAL A 97 -0.01 1.69 8.09
N MET A 98 -1.03 0.85 8.11
CA MET A 98 -1.46 0.11 9.29
C MET A 98 -1.60 -1.38 8.97
N ARG A 99 -1.29 -2.21 9.94
CA ARG A 99 -1.48 -3.66 9.85
C ARG A 99 -2.57 -4.08 10.82
N THR A 100 -3.64 -4.62 10.29
CA THR A 100 -4.80 -5.03 11.07
C THR A 100 -4.61 -6.40 11.72
N SER A 101 -5.43 -6.69 12.73
CA SER A 101 -5.40 -7.96 13.47
C SER A 101 -5.74 -9.18 12.60
N ASN A 102 -6.46 -8.97 11.49
CA ASN A 102 -6.76 -10.01 10.49
C ASN A 102 -5.71 -10.09 9.37
N ASP A 103 -4.49 -9.61 9.63
CA ASP A 103 -3.30 -9.69 8.75
C ASP A 103 -3.45 -8.96 7.41
N ARG A 104 -4.27 -7.92 7.37
CA ARG A 104 -4.33 -7.02 6.22
C ARG A 104 -3.36 -5.85 6.38
N THR A 105 -2.77 -5.43 5.29
CA THR A 105 -1.99 -4.19 5.21
C THR A 105 -2.83 -3.14 4.51
N ILE A 106 -3.15 -2.07 5.24
CA ILE A 106 -3.99 -0.97 4.78
C ILE A 106 -3.13 0.28 4.72
N THR A 107 -3.14 0.97 3.59
CA THR A 107 -2.62 2.33 3.49
C THR A 107 -3.75 3.32 3.74
N TRP A 108 -3.44 4.42 4.40
CA TRP A 108 -4.37 5.52 4.60
C TRP A 108 -3.77 6.83 4.11
N ILE A 109 -4.62 7.70 3.63
CA ILE A 109 -4.26 9.04 3.20
C ILE A 109 -5.33 10.02 3.68
N THR A 110 -4.91 11.17 4.18
CA THR A 110 -5.80 12.27 4.56
C THR A 110 -5.65 13.41 3.57
N GLN A 111 -6.75 13.96 3.13
CA GLN A 111 -6.79 15.09 2.20
C GLN A 111 -7.71 16.17 2.77
N PRO A 112 -7.19 17.36 3.11
CA PRO A 112 -8.04 18.48 3.51
C PRO A 112 -8.87 18.98 2.34
N LEU A 113 -10.14 19.28 2.61
CA LEU A 113 -11.07 19.83 1.63
C LEU A 113 -11.27 21.34 1.86
N PRO A 114 -11.66 22.12 0.81
CA PRO A 114 -11.80 23.57 0.91
C PRO A 114 -12.79 24.05 1.96
N ASN A 115 -13.82 23.26 2.28
CA ASN A 115 -14.87 23.59 3.26
C ASN A 115 -14.48 23.28 4.72
N GLY A 116 -13.20 22.99 4.99
CA GLY A 116 -12.73 22.60 6.32
C GLY A 116 -12.92 21.13 6.67
N ALA A 117 -13.60 20.35 5.84
CA ALA A 117 -13.71 18.91 5.99
C ALA A 117 -12.39 18.22 5.63
N THR A 118 -12.28 16.96 6.01
CA THR A 118 -11.12 16.09 5.66
C THR A 118 -11.63 14.80 5.07
N LEU A 119 -11.14 14.46 3.89
CA LEU A 119 -11.33 13.17 3.28
C LEU A 119 -10.24 12.22 3.78
N ILE A 120 -10.62 11.01 4.16
CA ILE A 120 -9.69 9.93 4.49
C ILE A 120 -10.01 8.76 3.56
N ALA A 121 -8.99 8.31 2.84
CA ALA A 121 -9.08 7.12 2.01
C ALA A 121 -8.24 6.00 2.62
N PHE A 122 -8.78 4.79 2.62
CA PHE A 122 -8.10 3.57 3.05
C PHE A 122 -8.07 2.58 1.89
N MET A 123 -6.92 1.99 1.66
CA MET A 123 -6.72 1.00 0.60
C MET A 123 -6.11 -0.27 1.18
N ASP A 124 -6.73 -1.40 0.93
CA ASP A 124 -6.15 -2.71 1.23
C ASP A 124 -5.09 -3.05 0.16
N VAL A 125 -3.84 -3.03 0.57
CA VAL A 125 -2.67 -3.32 -0.29
C VAL A 125 -2.04 -4.68 0.02
N THR A 126 -2.74 -5.54 0.75
CA THR A 126 -2.22 -6.84 1.20
C THR A 126 -1.77 -7.71 0.04
N ALA A 127 -2.60 -7.88 -0.98
CA ALA A 127 -2.27 -8.69 -2.14
C ALA A 127 -1.11 -8.07 -2.95
N ALA A 128 -1.13 -6.75 -3.18
CA ALA A 128 -0.08 -6.04 -3.90
C ALA A 128 1.28 -6.16 -3.18
N ARG A 129 1.29 -6.01 -1.85
CA ARG A 129 2.49 -6.17 -1.03
C ARG A 129 3.04 -7.60 -1.06
N LYS A 130 2.18 -8.60 -1.02
CA LYS A 130 2.60 -10.01 -1.13
C LYS A 130 3.25 -10.30 -2.48
N VAL A 131 2.68 -9.80 -3.57
CA VAL A 131 3.26 -9.94 -4.91
C VAL A 131 4.60 -9.21 -5.01
N GLU A 132 4.70 -7.98 -4.52
CA GLU A 132 5.95 -7.22 -4.50
C GLU A 132 7.06 -7.95 -3.74
N THR A 133 6.76 -8.45 -2.54
CA THR A 133 7.71 -9.22 -1.74
C THR A 133 8.15 -10.51 -2.44
N ALA A 134 7.20 -11.25 -3.02
CA ALA A 134 7.51 -12.47 -3.75
C ALA A 134 8.39 -12.21 -4.99
N LEU A 135 8.13 -11.13 -5.73
CA LEU A 135 8.95 -10.71 -6.87
C LEU A 135 10.36 -10.30 -6.43
N LYS A 136 10.48 -9.57 -5.33
CA LYS A 136 11.76 -9.15 -4.77
C LYS A 136 12.59 -10.37 -4.35
N ASP A 137 11.99 -11.30 -3.60
CA ASP A 137 12.66 -12.52 -3.15
C ASP A 137 13.11 -13.38 -4.34
N LYS A 138 12.28 -13.52 -5.36
CA LYS A 138 12.60 -14.24 -6.59
C LYS A 138 13.75 -13.56 -7.36
N ASN A 139 13.76 -12.24 -7.43
CA ASN A 139 14.80 -11.48 -8.10
C ASN A 139 16.14 -11.60 -7.37
N GLU A 140 16.14 -11.51 -6.04
CA GLU A 140 17.33 -11.72 -5.21
C GLU A 140 17.89 -13.16 -5.38
N ALA A 141 17.01 -14.17 -5.41
CA ALA A 141 17.41 -15.55 -5.65
C ALA A 141 18.01 -15.75 -7.04
N LEU A 142 17.44 -15.14 -8.07
CA LEU A 142 17.98 -15.17 -9.44
C LEU A 142 19.34 -14.49 -9.53
N GLN A 143 19.52 -13.34 -8.88
CA GLN A 143 20.82 -12.65 -8.84
C GLN A 143 21.89 -13.48 -8.13
N ALA A 144 21.53 -14.11 -7.00
CA ALA A 144 22.45 -15.02 -6.28
C ALA A 144 22.84 -16.23 -7.13
N ALA A 145 21.89 -16.85 -7.83
CA ALA A 145 22.14 -17.96 -8.73
C ALA A 145 23.04 -17.56 -9.92
N ASP A 146 22.80 -16.39 -10.50
CA ASP A 146 23.62 -15.86 -11.59
C ASP A 146 25.06 -15.58 -11.15
N LYS A 147 25.24 -15.01 -9.96
CA LYS A 147 26.56 -14.79 -9.37
C LYS A 147 27.30 -16.12 -9.16
N LEU A 148 26.66 -17.12 -8.58
CA LEU A 148 27.24 -18.46 -8.39
C LEU A 148 27.62 -19.10 -9.73
N LYS A 149 26.75 -18.99 -10.75
CA LYS A 149 27.04 -19.47 -12.10
C LYS A 149 28.28 -18.80 -12.68
N ASN A 150 28.40 -17.48 -12.56
CA ASN A 150 29.53 -16.73 -13.07
C ASN A 150 30.85 -17.11 -12.34
N GLU A 151 30.80 -17.24 -11.02
CA GLU A 151 31.94 -17.69 -10.22
C GLU A 151 32.37 -19.12 -10.63
N PHE A 152 31.40 -20.02 -10.83
CA PHE A 152 31.65 -21.37 -11.31
C PHE A 152 32.34 -21.39 -12.68
N VAL A 153 31.78 -20.62 -13.64
CA VAL A 153 32.35 -20.52 -14.99
C VAL A 153 33.77 -19.97 -14.95
N GLN A 154 34.04 -18.95 -14.14
CA GLN A 154 35.38 -18.39 -13.97
C GLN A 154 36.34 -19.38 -13.37
N ASN A 155 35.94 -20.10 -12.32
CA ASN A 155 36.77 -21.10 -11.68
C ASN A 155 37.11 -22.29 -12.60
N VAL A 156 36.10 -22.78 -13.34
CA VAL A 156 36.29 -23.86 -14.32
C VAL A 156 37.22 -23.38 -15.45
N SER A 157 37.04 -22.19 -15.96
CA SER A 157 37.89 -21.62 -17.01
C SER A 157 39.33 -21.46 -16.55
N TYR A 158 39.54 -21.02 -15.31
CA TYR A 158 40.86 -20.90 -14.72
C TYR A 158 41.53 -22.26 -14.53
N GLN A 159 40.81 -23.23 -13.99
CA GLN A 159 41.33 -24.58 -13.74
C GLN A 159 41.62 -25.35 -15.04
N LEU A 160 40.89 -25.12 -16.10
CA LEU A 160 41.12 -25.75 -17.42
C LEU A 160 42.27 -25.08 -18.20
N ARG A 161 42.56 -23.82 -17.97
CA ARG A 161 43.62 -23.10 -18.69
C ARG A 161 45.01 -23.69 -18.50
N SER A 162 45.35 -24.04 -17.27
CA SER A 162 46.65 -24.60 -16.94
C SER A 162 46.92 -25.94 -17.64
N PRO A 163 46.07 -26.97 -17.54
CA PRO A 163 46.30 -28.25 -18.23
C PRO A 163 46.25 -28.12 -19.75
N LEU A 164 45.37 -27.25 -20.30
CA LEU A 164 45.30 -26.97 -21.74
C LEU A 164 46.61 -26.33 -22.26
N THR A 165 47.14 -25.37 -21.54
CA THR A 165 48.42 -24.74 -21.87
C THR A 165 49.58 -25.75 -21.85
N THR A 166 49.58 -26.66 -20.88
CA THR A 166 50.56 -27.74 -20.79
C THR A 166 50.42 -28.69 -21.98
N ILE A 167 49.24 -29.12 -22.35
CA ILE A 167 48.99 -30.01 -23.49
C ILE A 167 49.45 -29.33 -24.79
N LEU A 168 49.11 -28.06 -24.99
CA LEU A 168 49.55 -27.30 -26.17
C LEU A 168 51.09 -27.18 -26.23
N GLY A 169 51.73 -26.90 -25.12
CA GLY A 169 53.19 -26.87 -25.04
C GLY A 169 53.85 -28.19 -25.41
N TYR A 170 53.34 -29.32 -24.96
CA TYR A 170 53.85 -30.63 -25.38
C TYR A 170 53.56 -30.94 -26.83
N ALA A 171 52.39 -30.55 -27.36
CA ALA A 171 52.07 -30.74 -28.77
C ALA A 171 53.02 -29.93 -29.69
N GLU A 172 53.32 -28.69 -29.33
CA GLU A 172 54.31 -27.85 -30.06
C GLU A 172 55.73 -28.43 -30.02
N LEU A 173 56.14 -28.95 -28.89
CA LEU A 173 57.46 -29.64 -28.78
C LEU A 173 57.56 -30.89 -29.67
N LEU A 174 56.48 -31.69 -29.69
CA LEU A 174 56.42 -32.88 -30.54
C LEU A 174 56.41 -32.51 -32.04
N GLU A 175 55.84 -31.41 -32.40
CA GLU A 175 55.79 -30.94 -33.77
C GLU A 175 57.13 -30.34 -34.22
N SER A 176 57.88 -29.71 -33.33
CA SER A 176 59.19 -29.17 -33.59
C SER A 176 60.33 -30.22 -33.69
N GLU A 177 60.12 -31.40 -33.11
CA GLU A 177 61.06 -32.53 -33.12
C GLU A 177 60.85 -33.51 -34.30
N ARG A 178 59.96 -33.23 -35.21
CA ARG A 178 59.76 -34.00 -36.42
C ARG A 178 60.92 -33.72 -37.39
N PRO A 179 61.68 -34.74 -37.85
CA PRO A 179 62.67 -34.57 -38.85
C PRO A 179 62.13 -34.19 -40.23
#